data_ccb624b84e0028defcd793b443785b9f
#
_entry.id   ccb624b84e0028defcd793b443785b9f
#
_cell.length_a   1.000
_cell.length_b   1.000
_cell.length_c   1.000
_cell.angle_alpha   90.00
_cell.angle_beta   90.00
_cell.angle_gamma   90.00
#
_symmetry.space_group_name_H-M   'P 1'
#
loop_
_entity.id
_entity.type
_entity.pdbx_description
1 polymer ?
#
loop_
_entity_poly.entity_id
_entity_poly.type
_entity_poly.pdbx_seq_one_letter_code
_entity_poly.pdbx_strand_id
1 'polypeptide(L)'
;MRLPVEAVRALAAAGYLKISGDDGTGNGPTFSLSDLKAFLARNADGGSAILVPGDADPTELLEALEGRSGEMARRALDIFRQAMPEASIWTAEEQQRFVEQSTARFEAILAVTRAGDQVDESLVDDLRDVGASAAWAGSPLPQLLVVLRISRDLVVQTSVEIAEAQGQGSSQALALLLTRVLPAMDRLTDALAQGYWAAVIGREETDRARYEHVVEQSSDGIYELDVTGRLSYANPSLAAMVGLPPLDLEGAHLDEIFSVGGGEGAAALAELDAEGDAEVTFEARRADGVRREFHVVTFPRLADGQVVGFQGVVQDVTAMREAQRARNEFLAMVTQDLRSPITTILGLGVTLEAYGDELSADRIRRTGASIRRQAERISRVADDLYEVSRLESHSLRLTLRPTDVAGAVEAALAALEDPSGVEIEVPEGLEVLADGRRLELIVASLVENALNHGAPPVIVEAWEEREGVDLVVTDAGPGVPPAAVPTLFTRPGSGIGLYLARGLAEAMGGRVAYEPGPGGQGSTFRVHLRRPPVR
;
A
#
# COMPACT_ATOMS: atom_id res chain seq x y z
N MET A 1 16.51 -24.50 41.32
CA MET A 1 17.85 -25.04 41.00
C MET A 1 17.97 -26.39 41.66
N ARG A 2 18.02 -27.50 40.92
CA ARG A 2 18.28 -28.83 41.51
C ARG A 2 19.74 -29.14 41.25
N LEU A 3 20.55 -29.04 42.30
CA LEU A 3 21.92 -29.55 42.26
C LEU A 3 21.87 -31.08 42.23
N PRO A 4 22.82 -31.77 41.56
CA PRO A 4 22.94 -33.21 41.65
C PRO A 4 23.06 -33.64 43.10
N VAL A 5 22.41 -34.74 43.45
CA VAL A 5 22.37 -35.25 44.86
C VAL A 5 23.78 -35.41 45.45
N GLU A 6 24.72 -35.79 44.60
CA GLU A 6 26.13 -35.99 45.00
C GLU A 6 26.85 -34.67 45.30
N ALA A 7 26.58 -33.60 44.53
CA ALA A 7 27.12 -32.27 44.83
C ALA A 7 26.54 -31.71 46.14
N VAL A 8 25.29 -31.98 46.45
CA VAL A 8 24.64 -31.61 47.72
C VAL A 8 25.24 -32.39 48.90
N ARG A 9 25.50 -33.69 48.72
CA ARG A 9 26.16 -34.50 49.74
C ARG A 9 27.61 -34.05 50.01
N ALA A 10 28.34 -33.69 48.97
CA ALA A 10 29.69 -33.17 49.07
C ALA A 10 29.74 -31.83 49.83
N LEU A 11 28.80 -30.92 49.55
CA LEU A 11 28.64 -29.63 50.26
C LEU A 11 28.28 -29.83 51.76
N ALA A 12 27.44 -30.82 52.01
CA ALA A 12 27.06 -31.15 53.37
C ALA A 12 28.23 -31.84 54.16
N ALA A 13 28.95 -32.75 53.51
CA ALA A 13 30.13 -33.41 54.08
C ALA A 13 31.29 -32.44 54.38
N ALA A 14 31.41 -31.40 53.50
CA ALA A 14 32.38 -30.32 53.71
C ALA A 14 31.93 -29.26 54.75
N GLY A 15 30.74 -29.41 55.36
CA GLY A 15 30.21 -28.48 56.35
C GLY A 15 29.64 -27.18 55.85
N TYR A 16 29.47 -27.03 54.52
CA TYR A 16 28.97 -25.82 53.89
C TYR A 16 27.44 -25.74 53.85
N LEU A 17 26.73 -26.89 53.92
CA LEU A 17 25.28 -26.97 53.96
C LEU A 17 24.83 -27.85 55.14
N LYS A 18 23.86 -27.38 55.93
CA LYS A 18 23.15 -28.21 56.90
C LYS A 18 22.03 -28.97 56.21
N ILE A 19 22.09 -30.29 56.24
CA ILE A 19 20.98 -31.14 55.80
C ILE A 19 19.86 -31.01 56.83
N SER A 20 18.71 -30.51 56.45
CA SER A 20 17.56 -30.30 57.31
C SER A 20 16.64 -31.51 57.48
N GLY A 21 16.89 -32.61 56.78
CA GLY A 21 16.19 -33.89 56.93
C GLY A 21 16.36 -34.79 55.71
N ASP A 22 16.32 -36.10 55.95
CA ASP A 22 16.10 -37.13 54.94
C ASP A 22 14.63 -37.56 55.11
N ASP A 23 13.77 -37.28 54.15
CA ASP A 23 12.34 -37.53 54.24
C ASP A 23 11.95 -39.01 54.01
N GLY A 24 12.93 -39.86 53.82
CA GLY A 24 12.72 -41.30 53.65
C GLY A 24 12.03 -41.71 52.34
N THR A 25 11.79 -40.76 51.41
CA THR A 25 11.07 -41.02 50.16
C THR A 25 11.97 -41.32 48.97
N GLY A 26 13.29 -41.45 49.19
CA GLY A 26 14.26 -41.75 48.11
C GLY A 26 14.62 -40.57 47.21
N ASN A 27 14.13 -39.37 47.48
CA ASN A 27 14.35 -38.16 46.67
C ASN A 27 15.64 -37.38 47.03
N GLY A 28 16.48 -37.92 47.91
CA GLY A 28 17.74 -37.33 48.31
C GLY A 28 17.61 -36.22 49.39
N PRO A 29 18.75 -35.78 49.99
CA PRO A 29 18.76 -34.83 51.09
C PRO A 29 18.17 -33.48 50.69
N THR A 30 17.26 -32.96 51.50
CA THR A 30 16.65 -31.64 51.37
C THR A 30 17.35 -30.61 52.22
N PHE A 31 17.52 -29.40 51.72
CA PHE A 31 18.07 -28.25 52.45
C PHE A 31 17.16 -27.03 52.21
N SER A 32 17.19 -26.09 53.15
CA SER A 32 16.33 -24.93 53.02
C SER A 32 16.91 -23.92 52.03
N LEU A 33 16.04 -23.26 51.27
CA LEU A 33 16.40 -22.17 50.35
C LEU A 33 17.08 -21.01 51.10
N SER A 34 16.80 -20.86 52.43
CA SER A 34 17.41 -19.86 53.29
C SER A 34 18.87 -20.18 53.57
N ASP A 35 19.23 -21.47 53.76
CA ASP A 35 20.61 -21.88 53.99
C ASP A 35 21.47 -21.71 52.73
N LEU A 36 20.90 -22.00 51.57
CA LEU A 36 21.56 -21.76 50.29
C LEU A 36 21.75 -20.24 50.02
N LYS A 37 20.73 -19.42 50.29
CA LYS A 37 20.82 -17.96 50.16
C LYS A 37 21.84 -17.38 51.16
N ALA A 38 21.87 -17.86 52.41
CA ALA A 38 22.83 -17.42 53.39
C ALA A 38 24.28 -17.84 53.07
N PHE A 39 24.46 -18.99 52.41
CA PHE A 39 25.75 -19.43 51.88
C PHE A 39 26.18 -18.55 50.71
N LEU A 40 25.31 -18.30 49.71
CA LEU A 40 25.59 -17.44 48.59
C LEU A 40 25.85 -15.99 49.00
N ALA A 41 25.08 -15.44 49.94
CA ALA A 41 25.27 -14.07 50.43
C ALA A 41 26.61 -13.91 51.21
N ARG A 42 27.04 -14.91 51.95
CA ARG A 42 28.34 -14.88 52.64
C ARG A 42 29.54 -14.92 51.68
N ASN A 43 29.35 -15.43 50.47
CA ASN A 43 30.40 -15.54 49.46
C ASN A 43 30.27 -14.49 48.32
N ALA A 44 29.21 -13.68 48.28
CA ALA A 44 29.03 -12.59 47.33
C ALA A 44 29.83 -11.32 47.68
N ASP A 45 30.17 -11.12 48.95
CA ASP A 45 30.91 -9.93 49.39
C ASP A 45 32.43 -10.12 49.31
N GLY A 46 32.98 -10.66 48.24
CA GLY A 46 34.37 -10.50 47.74
C GLY A 46 35.54 -10.59 48.73
N GLY A 47 35.35 -11.08 49.95
CA GLY A 47 36.30 -10.93 51.03
C GLY A 47 36.73 -12.20 51.78
N SER A 48 36.28 -13.38 51.40
CA SER A 48 36.78 -14.62 52.00
C SER A 48 37.13 -15.63 50.94
N ALA A 49 38.41 -15.69 50.59
CA ALA A 49 38.94 -16.85 49.91
C ALA A 49 38.48 -18.09 50.69
N ILE A 50 37.66 -18.94 50.10
CA ILE A 50 37.45 -20.30 50.65
C ILE A 50 38.80 -20.93 50.61
N LEU A 51 39.46 -21.05 51.84
CA LEU A 51 40.69 -21.79 51.98
C LEU A 51 40.36 -23.25 51.69
N VAL A 52 40.54 -23.65 50.45
CA VAL A 52 40.52 -25.05 50.00
C VAL A 52 41.83 -25.61 50.53
N PRO A 53 41.82 -26.62 51.43
CA PRO A 53 43.06 -27.25 51.89
C PRO A 53 43.64 -28.03 50.70
N GLY A 54 44.75 -27.55 50.16
CA GLY A 54 45.51 -28.22 49.11
C GLY A 54 45.78 -27.34 47.90
N ASP A 55 47.07 -27.12 47.62
CA ASP A 55 47.65 -26.35 46.50
C ASP A 55 47.36 -26.95 45.09
N ALA A 56 46.17 -27.40 44.81
CA ALA A 56 45.89 -27.95 43.50
C ALA A 56 45.38 -26.83 42.57
N ASP A 57 46.20 -26.52 41.63
CA ASP A 57 45.91 -25.55 40.56
C ASP A 57 44.68 -26.01 39.75
N PRO A 58 43.59 -25.23 39.68
CA PRO A 58 42.41 -25.57 38.87
C PRO A 58 42.72 -25.71 37.39
N THR A 59 43.90 -25.29 36.92
CA THR A 59 44.36 -25.33 35.53
C THR A 59 44.43 -26.79 35.02
N GLU A 60 44.95 -27.74 35.79
CA GLU A 60 45.03 -29.15 35.38
C GLU A 60 43.66 -29.78 35.16
N LEU A 61 42.67 -29.43 35.97
CA LEU A 61 41.32 -29.94 35.84
C LEU A 61 40.62 -29.31 34.60
N LEU A 62 40.88 -28.03 34.34
CA LEU A 62 40.35 -27.36 33.12
C LEU A 62 40.94 -27.92 31.84
N GLU A 63 42.24 -28.21 31.79
CA GLU A 63 42.91 -28.87 30.66
C GLU A 63 42.36 -30.29 30.41
N ALA A 64 42.12 -31.03 31.47
CA ALA A 64 41.54 -32.37 31.38
C ALA A 64 40.07 -32.31 30.88
N LEU A 65 39.30 -31.29 31.26
CA LEU A 65 37.94 -31.05 30.74
C LEU A 65 37.96 -30.65 29.27
N GLU A 66 38.88 -29.78 28.86
CA GLU A 66 39.05 -29.40 27.44
C GLU A 66 39.32 -30.61 26.56
N GLY A 67 40.21 -31.52 27.03
CA GLY A 67 40.49 -32.77 26.31
C GLY A 67 39.28 -33.71 26.17
N ARG A 68 38.20 -33.47 26.93
CA ARG A 68 36.94 -34.26 26.84
C ARG A 68 35.77 -33.52 26.22
N SER A 69 35.95 -32.33 25.61
CA SER A 69 34.87 -31.54 25.03
C SER A 69 34.07 -32.33 24.00
N GLY A 70 34.74 -33.08 23.13
CA GLY A 70 34.06 -33.92 22.13
C GLY A 70 33.31 -35.12 22.73
N GLU A 71 33.75 -35.66 23.87
CA GLU A 71 33.02 -36.71 24.60
C GLU A 71 31.75 -36.12 25.24
N MET A 72 31.89 -34.98 25.92
CA MET A 72 30.76 -34.26 26.51
C MET A 72 29.72 -33.88 25.42
N ALA A 73 30.16 -33.48 24.24
CA ALA A 73 29.26 -33.14 23.13
C ALA A 73 28.44 -34.34 22.66
N ARG A 74 29.04 -35.52 22.56
CA ARG A 74 28.32 -36.76 22.25
C ARG A 74 27.32 -37.14 23.34
N ARG A 75 27.72 -37.05 24.61
CA ARG A 75 26.81 -37.28 25.74
C ARG A 75 25.66 -36.26 25.77
N ALA A 76 25.95 -35.01 25.41
CA ALA A 76 24.92 -33.98 25.27
C ALA A 76 23.87 -34.34 24.21
N LEU A 77 24.27 -34.88 23.06
CA LEU A 77 23.36 -35.36 22.03
C LEU A 77 22.42 -36.46 22.57
N ASP A 78 22.96 -37.44 23.29
CA ASP A 78 22.17 -38.54 23.85
C ASP A 78 21.12 -38.02 24.86
N ILE A 79 21.52 -37.11 25.74
CA ILE A 79 20.62 -36.49 26.72
C ILE A 79 19.56 -35.63 26.01
N PHE A 80 19.98 -34.85 25.01
CA PHE A 80 19.08 -33.99 24.27
C PHE A 80 18.01 -34.76 23.50
N ARG A 81 18.39 -35.88 22.88
CA ARG A 81 17.44 -36.78 22.19
C ARG A 81 16.43 -37.43 23.15
N GLN A 82 16.81 -37.67 24.42
CA GLN A 82 15.87 -38.16 25.41
C GLN A 82 14.94 -37.06 25.93
N ALA A 83 15.43 -35.81 26.01
CA ALA A 83 14.68 -34.67 26.52
C ALA A 83 13.74 -34.06 25.47
N MET A 84 14.09 -34.18 24.18
CA MET A 84 13.39 -33.57 23.06
C MET A 84 13.00 -34.64 22.01
N PRO A 85 11.74 -35.07 21.96
CA PRO A 85 11.28 -36.13 21.06
C PRO A 85 11.58 -35.83 19.59
N GLU A 86 11.53 -34.57 19.19
CA GLU A 86 11.82 -34.10 17.82
C GLU A 86 13.27 -34.41 17.39
N ALA A 87 14.21 -34.42 18.31
CA ALA A 87 15.61 -34.73 18.01
C ALA A 87 15.85 -36.24 17.77
N SER A 88 14.89 -37.09 18.09
CA SER A 88 14.98 -38.55 17.86
C SER A 88 14.94 -38.92 16.37
N ILE A 89 14.41 -38.07 15.52
CA ILE A 89 14.27 -38.26 14.06
C ILE A 89 15.39 -37.58 13.26
N TRP A 90 16.36 -36.97 13.90
CA TRP A 90 17.46 -36.26 13.24
C TRP A 90 18.31 -37.21 12.38
N THR A 91 18.67 -36.70 11.19
CA THR A 91 19.61 -37.37 10.29
C THR A 91 21.01 -37.45 10.88
N ALA A 92 21.87 -38.30 10.34
CA ALA A 92 23.27 -38.39 10.75
C ALA A 92 24.01 -37.04 10.62
N GLU A 93 23.68 -36.26 9.58
CA GLU A 93 24.27 -34.92 9.35
C GLU A 93 23.83 -33.90 10.41
N GLU A 94 22.57 -33.90 10.81
CA GLU A 94 22.03 -33.03 11.87
C GLU A 94 22.65 -33.38 13.23
N GLN A 95 22.79 -34.68 13.51
CA GLN A 95 23.45 -35.16 14.74
C GLN A 95 24.92 -34.74 14.77
N GLN A 96 25.63 -34.88 13.64
CA GLN A 96 27.03 -34.46 13.54
C GLN A 96 27.18 -32.95 13.74
N ARG A 97 26.32 -32.14 13.13
CA ARG A 97 26.28 -30.68 13.30
C ARG A 97 26.01 -30.29 14.75
N PHE A 98 25.08 -30.97 15.43
CA PHE A 98 24.82 -30.74 16.85
C PHE A 98 26.05 -31.04 17.71
N VAL A 99 26.78 -32.13 17.44
CA VAL A 99 28.01 -32.49 18.17
C VAL A 99 29.09 -31.44 17.95
N GLU A 100 29.30 -30.99 16.71
CA GLU A 100 30.28 -29.93 16.40
C GLU A 100 29.94 -28.62 17.13
N GLN A 101 28.69 -28.16 17.07
CA GLN A 101 28.22 -26.97 17.76
C GLN A 101 28.33 -27.12 19.31
N SER A 102 28.04 -28.32 19.82
CA SER A 102 28.14 -28.59 21.23
C SER A 102 29.60 -28.63 21.71
N THR A 103 30.52 -29.16 20.88
CA THR A 103 31.96 -29.15 21.20
C THR A 103 32.45 -27.70 21.29
N ALA A 104 32.17 -26.85 20.29
CA ALA A 104 32.55 -25.44 20.32
C ALA A 104 31.94 -24.71 21.56
N ARG A 105 30.71 -25.07 21.94
CA ARG A 105 30.06 -24.51 23.14
C ARG A 105 30.75 -24.92 24.41
N PHE A 106 31.16 -26.17 24.58
CA PHE A 106 31.95 -26.63 25.75
C PHE A 106 33.27 -25.90 25.81
N GLU A 107 33.98 -25.76 24.69
CA GLU A 107 35.23 -25.00 24.62
C GLU A 107 35.02 -23.52 25.04
N ALA A 108 33.96 -22.88 24.59
CA ALA A 108 33.57 -21.54 24.98
C ALA A 108 33.28 -21.43 26.50
N ILE A 109 32.50 -22.38 27.05
CA ILE A 109 32.21 -22.43 28.49
C ILE A 109 33.52 -22.57 29.31
N LEU A 110 34.42 -23.44 28.87
CA LEU A 110 35.71 -23.67 29.57
C LEU A 110 36.64 -22.47 29.43
N ALA A 111 36.63 -21.78 28.26
CA ALA A 111 37.39 -20.53 28.09
C ALA A 111 36.89 -19.43 29.03
N VAL A 112 35.57 -19.22 29.15
CA VAL A 112 34.99 -18.29 30.13
C VAL A 112 35.30 -18.68 31.57
N THR A 113 35.26 -19.98 31.86
CA THR A 113 35.60 -20.51 33.20
C THR A 113 37.08 -20.27 33.54
N ARG A 114 37.97 -20.40 32.57
CA ARG A 114 39.42 -20.15 32.73
C ARG A 114 39.70 -18.65 32.95
N ALA A 115 39.05 -17.80 32.20
CA ALA A 115 39.24 -16.34 32.28
C ALA A 115 38.74 -15.75 33.62
N GLY A 116 37.79 -16.39 34.29
CA GLY A 116 37.22 -15.91 35.54
C GLY A 116 36.58 -14.54 35.39
N ASP A 117 37.05 -13.52 36.14
CA ASP A 117 36.51 -12.16 36.05
C ASP A 117 37.05 -11.37 34.84
N GLN A 118 38.04 -11.87 34.13
CA GLN A 118 38.64 -11.26 32.94
C GLN A 118 38.07 -11.90 31.64
N VAL A 119 36.78 -12.11 31.60
CA VAL A 119 36.12 -12.65 30.37
C VAL A 119 36.26 -11.66 29.27
N ASP A 120 36.70 -12.13 28.08
CA ASP A 120 36.67 -11.35 26.85
C ASP A 120 35.20 -11.04 26.50
N GLU A 121 34.86 -9.74 26.46
CA GLU A 121 33.52 -9.31 26.13
C GLU A 121 33.07 -9.79 24.73
N SER A 122 34.01 -10.04 23.82
CA SER A 122 33.70 -10.58 22.50
C SER A 122 32.96 -11.92 22.56
N LEU A 123 33.33 -12.80 23.51
CA LEU A 123 32.65 -14.09 23.66
C LEU A 123 31.24 -13.97 24.25
N VAL A 124 31.03 -12.96 25.08
CA VAL A 124 29.69 -12.63 25.61
C VAL A 124 28.81 -12.04 24.53
N ASP A 125 29.37 -11.20 23.65
CA ASP A 125 28.69 -10.63 22.50
C ASP A 125 28.31 -11.70 21.45
N ASP A 126 29.21 -12.65 21.18
CA ASP A 126 28.89 -13.79 20.30
C ASP A 126 27.66 -14.58 20.80
N LEU A 127 27.51 -14.74 22.12
CA LEU A 127 26.33 -15.41 22.68
C LEU A 127 25.07 -14.56 22.65
N ARG A 128 25.17 -13.23 22.74
CA ARG A 128 24.06 -12.33 22.49
C ARG A 128 23.58 -12.46 21.05
N ASP A 129 24.52 -12.54 20.10
CA ASP A 129 24.21 -12.73 18.68
C ASP A 129 23.56 -14.10 18.42
N VAL A 130 24.00 -15.16 19.12
CA VAL A 130 23.34 -16.47 19.05
C VAL A 130 21.90 -16.38 19.57
N GLY A 131 21.68 -15.70 20.69
CA GLY A 131 20.34 -15.46 21.24
C GLY A 131 19.45 -14.69 20.27
N ALA A 132 19.97 -13.61 19.70
CA ALA A 132 19.28 -12.79 18.71
C ALA A 132 18.94 -13.60 17.44
N SER A 133 19.92 -14.36 16.91
CA SER A 133 19.73 -15.21 15.73
C SER A 133 18.67 -16.28 15.95
N ALA A 134 18.62 -16.87 17.13
CA ALA A 134 17.61 -17.86 17.50
C ALA A 134 16.20 -17.25 17.58
N ALA A 135 16.07 -16.02 18.10
CA ALA A 135 14.81 -15.29 18.10
C ALA A 135 14.31 -15.01 16.67
N TRP A 136 15.21 -14.60 15.77
CA TRP A 136 14.89 -14.41 14.36
C TRP A 136 14.48 -15.70 13.65
N ALA A 137 15.10 -16.83 14.01
CA ALA A 137 14.74 -18.16 13.49
C ALA A 137 13.43 -18.71 14.09
N GLY A 138 12.82 -18.02 15.05
CA GLY A 138 11.60 -18.46 15.72
C GLY A 138 11.82 -19.60 16.73
N SER A 139 13.06 -19.86 17.15
CA SER A 139 13.40 -20.89 18.13
C SER A 139 12.95 -20.45 19.52
N PRO A 140 12.18 -21.26 20.27
CA PRO A 140 11.72 -20.85 21.60
C PRO A 140 12.89 -20.75 22.61
N LEU A 141 12.96 -19.66 23.37
CA LEU A 141 13.98 -19.45 24.40
C LEU A 141 14.13 -20.65 25.38
N PRO A 142 13.04 -21.32 25.83
CA PRO A 142 13.16 -22.50 26.68
C PRO A 142 14.00 -23.63 26.09
N GLN A 143 13.97 -23.86 24.76
CA GLN A 143 14.78 -24.90 24.11
C GLN A 143 16.28 -24.57 24.18
N LEU A 144 16.65 -23.30 23.97
CA LEU A 144 18.03 -22.83 24.09
C LEU A 144 18.56 -23.00 25.51
N LEU A 145 17.73 -22.65 26.49
CA LEU A 145 18.09 -22.81 27.90
C LEU A 145 18.25 -24.28 28.32
N VAL A 146 17.52 -25.21 27.73
CA VAL A 146 17.70 -26.65 27.93
C VAL A 146 19.09 -27.09 27.48
N VAL A 147 19.57 -26.61 26.34
CA VAL A 147 20.89 -26.95 25.82
C VAL A 147 22.00 -26.44 26.74
N LEU A 148 21.90 -25.19 27.26
CA LEU A 148 22.84 -24.64 28.21
C LEU A 148 22.84 -25.42 29.54
N ARG A 149 21.64 -25.81 30.00
CA ARG A 149 21.50 -26.62 31.21
C ARG A 149 22.19 -27.98 31.08
N ILE A 150 21.97 -28.69 29.95
CA ILE A 150 22.64 -29.96 29.67
C ILE A 150 24.15 -29.77 29.64
N SER A 151 24.64 -28.70 29.00
CA SER A 151 26.06 -28.40 28.93
C SER A 151 26.65 -28.16 30.33
N ARG A 152 25.97 -27.39 31.17
CA ARG A 152 26.38 -27.17 32.58
C ARG A 152 26.46 -28.47 33.35
N ASP A 153 25.39 -29.28 33.30
CA ASP A 153 25.30 -30.50 34.08
C ASP A 153 26.37 -31.52 33.65
N LEU A 154 26.73 -31.57 32.37
CA LEU A 154 27.82 -32.39 31.85
C LEU A 154 29.20 -31.88 32.27
N VAL A 155 29.46 -30.58 32.26
CA VAL A 155 30.71 -30.01 32.77
C VAL A 155 30.89 -30.37 34.25
N VAL A 156 29.81 -30.22 35.03
CA VAL A 156 29.81 -30.59 36.47
C VAL A 156 30.14 -32.06 36.65
N GLN A 157 29.42 -32.95 35.96
CA GLN A 157 29.58 -34.41 36.09
C GLN A 157 30.98 -34.86 35.65
N THR A 158 31.46 -34.36 34.49
CA THR A 158 32.80 -34.73 33.99
C THR A 158 33.91 -34.21 34.92
N SER A 159 33.73 -33.01 35.52
CA SER A 159 34.68 -32.51 36.54
C SER A 159 34.82 -33.43 37.75
N VAL A 160 33.69 -33.98 38.21
CA VAL A 160 33.71 -34.94 39.33
C VAL A 160 34.38 -36.26 38.92
N GLU A 161 34.04 -36.79 37.72
CA GLU A 161 34.67 -38.02 37.19
C GLU A 161 36.20 -37.90 37.08
N ILE A 162 36.70 -36.74 36.61
CA ILE A 162 38.15 -36.50 36.51
C ILE A 162 38.80 -36.42 37.87
N ALA A 163 38.22 -35.67 38.79
CA ALA A 163 38.77 -35.49 40.15
C ALA A 163 38.83 -36.82 40.93
N GLU A 164 37.83 -37.69 40.78
CA GLU A 164 37.82 -39.03 41.38
C GLU A 164 38.90 -39.93 40.76
N ALA A 165 39.07 -39.90 39.43
CA ALA A 165 40.08 -40.69 38.73
C ALA A 165 41.52 -40.27 39.09
N GLN A 166 41.73 -39.00 39.44
CA GLN A 166 43.05 -38.48 39.86
C GLN A 166 43.34 -38.67 41.34
N GLY A 167 42.41 -39.20 42.12
CA GLY A 167 42.56 -39.41 43.53
C GLY A 167 42.61 -38.12 44.37
N GLN A 168 42.23 -37.00 43.78
CA GLN A 168 42.34 -35.67 44.38
C GLN A 168 41.16 -35.28 45.28
N GLY A 169 40.14 -36.12 45.38
CA GLY A 169 38.95 -35.89 46.17
C GLY A 169 37.99 -34.88 45.58
N SER A 170 36.69 -35.09 45.80
CA SER A 170 35.58 -34.28 45.22
C SER A 170 35.61 -32.78 45.59
N SER A 171 36.44 -32.36 46.53
CA SER A 171 36.49 -30.98 47.04
C SER A 171 37.06 -29.96 46.06
N GLN A 172 38.03 -30.36 45.20
CA GLN A 172 38.64 -29.47 44.20
C GLN A 172 37.71 -29.25 43.01
N ALA A 173 37.10 -30.32 42.53
CA ALA A 173 36.07 -30.22 41.46
C ALA A 173 34.92 -29.36 41.93
N LEU A 174 34.52 -29.47 43.18
CA LEU A 174 33.45 -28.68 43.77
C LEU A 174 33.83 -27.20 43.90
N ALA A 175 35.07 -26.89 44.33
CA ALA A 175 35.57 -25.52 44.40
C ALA A 175 35.59 -24.86 43.00
N LEU A 176 36.11 -25.54 41.98
CA LEU A 176 36.11 -25.06 40.61
C LEU A 176 34.67 -24.78 40.11
N LEU A 177 33.76 -25.70 40.35
CA LEU A 177 32.36 -25.57 39.98
C LEU A 177 31.70 -24.34 40.61
N LEU A 178 31.81 -24.16 41.91
CA LEU A 178 31.12 -23.10 42.62
C LEU A 178 31.73 -21.73 42.38
N THR A 179 33.05 -21.64 42.19
CA THR A 179 33.75 -20.35 42.10
C THR A 179 33.92 -19.86 40.68
N ARG A 180 33.90 -20.74 39.67
CA ARG A 180 34.18 -20.36 38.28
C ARG A 180 33.13 -20.85 37.28
N VAL A 181 32.76 -22.15 37.30
CA VAL A 181 31.86 -22.72 36.29
C VAL A 181 30.44 -22.16 36.41
N LEU A 182 29.87 -22.12 37.61
CA LEU A 182 28.51 -21.61 37.80
C LEU A 182 28.39 -20.10 37.47
N PRO A 183 29.30 -19.23 37.95
CA PRO A 183 29.25 -17.82 37.53
C PRO A 183 29.47 -17.61 36.04
N ALA A 184 30.31 -18.42 35.39
CA ALA A 184 30.49 -18.37 33.95
C ALA A 184 29.18 -18.74 33.21
N MET A 185 28.54 -19.84 33.62
CA MET A 185 27.27 -20.30 33.04
C MET A 185 26.13 -19.30 33.25
N ASP A 186 26.08 -18.63 34.41
CA ASP A 186 25.08 -17.59 34.66
C ASP A 186 25.29 -16.42 33.70
N ARG A 187 26.53 -15.95 33.51
CA ARG A 187 26.85 -14.89 32.53
C ARG A 187 26.50 -15.27 31.09
N LEU A 188 26.82 -16.50 30.68
CA LEU A 188 26.50 -17.00 29.33
C LEU A 188 24.97 -17.10 29.10
N THR A 189 24.25 -17.55 30.14
CA THR A 189 22.79 -17.64 30.11
C THR A 189 22.15 -16.26 30.02
N ASP A 190 22.65 -15.31 30.82
CA ASP A 190 22.18 -13.93 30.81
C ASP A 190 22.45 -13.25 29.45
N ALA A 191 23.64 -13.42 28.86
CA ALA A 191 24.00 -12.88 27.57
C ALA A 191 23.09 -13.40 26.46
N LEU A 192 22.88 -14.71 26.40
CA LEU A 192 21.99 -15.35 25.43
C LEU A 192 20.55 -14.86 25.58
N ALA A 193 20.05 -14.79 26.82
CA ALA A 193 18.69 -14.31 27.11
C ALA A 193 18.53 -12.83 26.76
N GLN A 194 19.51 -11.98 27.04
CA GLN A 194 19.52 -10.56 26.67
C GLN A 194 19.47 -10.38 25.17
N GLY A 195 20.31 -11.10 24.41
CA GLY A 195 20.28 -11.07 22.94
C GLY A 195 18.94 -11.51 22.36
N TYR A 196 18.38 -12.58 22.90
CA TYR A 196 17.08 -13.09 22.50
C TYR A 196 15.96 -12.06 22.70
N TRP A 197 15.86 -11.51 23.91
CA TRP A 197 14.82 -10.52 24.24
C TRP A 197 15.01 -9.20 23.49
N ALA A 198 16.25 -8.74 23.31
CA ALA A 198 16.54 -7.56 22.52
C ALA A 198 16.06 -7.72 21.06
N ALA A 199 16.26 -8.90 20.46
CA ALA A 199 15.79 -9.20 19.12
C ALA A 199 14.25 -9.29 19.03
N VAL A 200 13.59 -9.89 20.01
CA VAL A 200 12.13 -9.97 20.07
C VAL A 200 11.50 -8.58 20.17
N ILE A 201 11.99 -7.76 21.10
CA ILE A 201 11.50 -6.39 21.31
C ILE A 201 11.78 -5.53 20.08
N GLY A 202 12.99 -5.57 19.54
CA GLY A 202 13.36 -4.80 18.35
C GLY A 202 12.56 -5.20 17.11
N ARG A 203 12.17 -6.48 16.97
CA ARG A 203 11.27 -6.94 15.90
C ARG A 203 9.87 -6.37 16.09
N GLU A 204 9.33 -6.43 17.29
CA GLU A 204 8.00 -5.90 17.61
C GLU A 204 7.92 -4.39 17.35
N GLU A 205 8.95 -3.64 17.77
CA GLU A 205 9.07 -2.20 17.50
C GLU A 205 9.19 -1.89 15.99
N THR A 206 9.99 -2.69 15.26
CA THR A 206 10.16 -2.52 13.82
C THR A 206 8.88 -2.82 13.06
N ASP A 207 8.19 -3.91 13.40
CA ASP A 207 6.92 -4.29 12.79
C ASP A 207 5.85 -3.23 13.08
N ARG A 208 5.78 -2.74 14.32
CA ARG A 208 4.87 -1.65 14.72
C ARG A 208 5.14 -0.37 13.93
N ALA A 209 6.40 0.09 13.88
CA ALA A 209 6.78 1.27 13.13
C ALA A 209 6.50 1.13 11.64
N ARG A 210 6.67 -0.08 11.08
CA ARG A 210 6.31 -0.37 9.68
C ARG A 210 4.81 -0.29 9.45
N TYR A 211 3.99 -0.84 10.34
CA TYR A 211 2.53 -0.74 10.22
C TYR A 211 2.06 0.70 10.37
N GLU A 212 2.55 1.44 11.36
CA GLU A 212 2.25 2.85 11.54
C GLU A 212 2.61 3.66 10.28
N HIS A 213 3.80 3.43 9.72
CA HIS A 213 4.22 4.10 8.50
C HIS A 213 3.31 3.79 7.29
N VAL A 214 2.89 2.53 7.10
CA VAL A 214 1.98 2.14 6.01
C VAL A 214 0.63 2.80 6.16
N VAL A 215 0.09 2.86 7.38
CA VAL A 215 -1.21 3.48 7.67
C VAL A 215 -1.14 5.00 7.50
N GLU A 216 -0.07 5.65 7.96
CA GLU A 216 0.12 7.10 7.83
C GLU A 216 0.38 7.55 6.39
N GLN A 217 1.02 6.72 5.56
CA GLN A 217 1.31 7.02 4.15
C GLN A 217 0.20 6.56 3.20
N SER A 218 -0.84 5.90 3.71
CA SER A 218 -1.99 5.51 2.89
C SER A 218 -2.67 6.75 2.29
N SER A 219 -3.04 6.70 1.02
CA SER A 219 -3.89 7.72 0.38
C SER A 219 -5.33 7.64 0.86
N ASP A 220 -5.75 6.48 1.38
CA ASP A 220 -7.08 6.26 1.90
C ASP A 220 -7.15 6.70 3.37
N GLY A 221 -8.30 7.23 3.77
CA GLY A 221 -8.57 7.55 5.16
C GLY A 221 -8.80 6.26 5.97
N ILE A 222 -7.97 6.04 6.98
CA ILE A 222 -8.09 4.87 7.85
C ILE A 222 -8.51 5.37 9.23
N TYR A 223 -9.49 4.68 9.83
CA TYR A 223 -10.02 5.04 11.15
C TYR A 223 -10.33 3.84 12.02
N GLU A 224 -10.34 4.09 13.32
CA GLU A 224 -10.91 3.20 14.32
C GLU A 224 -11.96 3.94 15.15
N LEU A 225 -13.03 3.22 15.50
CA LEU A 225 -14.08 3.70 16.38
C LEU A 225 -14.14 2.85 17.65
N ASP A 226 -14.56 3.47 18.72
CA ASP A 226 -15.00 2.74 19.90
C ASP A 226 -16.41 2.12 19.70
N VAL A 227 -16.89 1.39 20.68
CA VAL A 227 -18.23 0.77 20.65
C VAL A 227 -19.38 1.78 20.62
N THR A 228 -19.11 3.06 20.84
CA THR A 228 -20.10 4.15 20.80
C THR A 228 -20.08 4.91 19.48
N GLY A 229 -19.22 4.51 18.52
CA GLY A 229 -19.09 5.17 17.23
C GLY A 229 -18.20 6.41 17.23
N ARG A 230 -17.40 6.63 18.30
CA ARG A 230 -16.46 7.74 18.37
C ARG A 230 -15.09 7.35 17.85
N LEU A 231 -14.44 8.25 17.13
CA LEU A 231 -13.09 8.07 16.61
C LEU A 231 -12.06 7.91 17.74
N SER A 232 -11.44 6.76 17.80
CA SER A 232 -10.28 6.47 18.66
C SER A 232 -8.95 6.61 17.91
N TYR A 233 -8.98 6.52 16.58
CA TYR A 233 -7.84 6.74 15.70
C TYR A 233 -8.29 7.23 14.33
N ALA A 234 -7.52 8.11 13.73
CA ALA A 234 -7.64 8.54 12.33
C ALA A 234 -6.25 8.83 11.76
N ASN A 235 -5.96 8.32 10.56
CA ASN A 235 -4.72 8.67 9.88
C ASN A 235 -4.76 10.09 9.28
N PRO A 236 -3.60 10.68 8.91
CA PRO A 236 -3.55 12.02 8.33
C PRO A 236 -4.38 12.19 7.05
N SER A 237 -4.54 11.11 6.27
CA SER A 237 -5.31 11.15 5.02
C SER A 237 -6.79 11.36 5.27
N LEU A 238 -7.39 10.75 6.30
CA LEU A 238 -8.78 11.04 6.67
C LEU A 238 -8.95 12.52 7.03
N ALA A 239 -8.06 13.08 7.85
CA ALA A 239 -8.08 14.48 8.22
C ALA A 239 -8.03 15.41 6.99
N ALA A 240 -7.14 15.10 6.04
CA ALA A 240 -7.02 15.83 4.78
C ALA A 240 -8.27 15.69 3.91
N MET A 241 -8.88 14.49 3.83
CA MET A 241 -10.08 14.22 3.05
C MET A 241 -11.28 15.02 3.55
N VAL A 242 -11.51 15.07 4.85
CA VAL A 242 -12.64 15.80 5.44
C VAL A 242 -12.35 17.29 5.65
N GLY A 243 -11.06 17.70 5.57
CA GLY A 243 -10.62 19.07 5.72
C GLY A 243 -10.66 19.56 7.17
N LEU A 244 -10.48 18.67 8.12
CA LEU A 244 -10.41 18.96 9.56
C LEU A 244 -9.00 18.70 10.09
N PRO A 245 -8.52 19.46 11.08
CA PRO A 245 -7.29 19.14 11.79
C PRO A 245 -7.40 17.78 12.51
N PRO A 246 -6.32 16.98 12.60
CA PRO A 246 -6.35 15.70 13.29
C PRO A 246 -6.87 15.74 14.73
N LEU A 247 -6.59 16.83 15.46
CA LEU A 247 -7.04 17.05 16.83
C LEU A 247 -8.58 17.19 16.95
N ASP A 248 -9.24 17.68 15.92
CA ASP A 248 -10.69 17.85 15.90
C ASP A 248 -11.42 16.54 15.53
N LEU A 249 -10.69 15.54 15.05
CA LEU A 249 -11.22 14.23 14.73
C LEU A 249 -11.27 13.31 15.95
N GLU A 250 -10.36 13.45 16.90
CA GLU A 250 -10.26 12.58 18.06
C GLU A 250 -11.50 12.74 18.97
N GLY A 251 -12.21 11.65 19.20
CA GLY A 251 -13.45 11.61 19.99
C GLY A 251 -14.70 12.13 19.26
N ALA A 252 -14.57 12.63 18.02
CA ALA A 252 -15.73 13.03 17.21
C ALA A 252 -16.52 11.79 16.75
N HIS A 253 -17.82 11.96 16.56
CA HIS A 253 -18.65 10.94 15.94
C HIS A 253 -18.47 10.93 14.42
N LEU A 254 -18.46 9.77 13.79
CA LEU A 254 -18.24 9.66 12.35
C LEU A 254 -19.32 10.39 11.54
N ASP A 255 -20.57 10.37 12.00
CA ASP A 255 -21.68 11.12 11.42
C ASP A 255 -21.51 12.64 11.56
N GLU A 256 -20.93 13.14 12.66
CA GLU A 256 -20.62 14.57 12.83
C GLU A 256 -19.60 15.06 11.80
N ILE A 257 -18.60 14.23 11.49
CA ILE A 257 -17.53 14.54 10.53
C ILE A 257 -18.08 14.63 9.10
N PHE A 258 -19.01 13.77 8.74
CA PHE A 258 -19.62 13.70 7.41
C PHE A 258 -20.97 14.41 7.30
N SER A 259 -21.57 14.90 8.40
CA SER A 259 -22.90 15.54 8.39
C SER A 259 -22.90 17.01 7.96
N VAL A 260 -21.74 17.62 7.72
CA VAL A 260 -21.61 19.04 7.33
C VAL A 260 -22.25 19.34 5.96
N GLY A 261 -23.17 18.54 5.47
CA GLY A 261 -23.81 18.74 4.16
C GLY A 261 -25.23 18.22 3.97
N GLY A 262 -25.85 17.69 5.02
CA GLY A 262 -27.26 17.22 5.01
C GLY A 262 -27.41 15.69 4.87
N GLY A 263 -27.76 15.09 5.93
CA GLY A 263 -28.68 13.97 6.18
C GLY A 263 -28.45 12.59 5.59
N GLU A 264 -27.91 12.43 4.42
CA GLU A 264 -27.82 11.10 3.78
C GLU A 264 -26.62 10.28 4.26
N GLY A 265 -25.49 10.93 4.51
CA GLY A 265 -24.28 10.26 5.02
C GLY A 265 -24.43 9.77 6.46
N ALA A 266 -25.07 10.58 7.32
CA ALA A 266 -25.33 10.22 8.72
C ALA A 266 -26.32 9.04 8.84
N ALA A 267 -27.35 8.99 8.00
CA ALA A 267 -28.31 7.88 7.97
C ALA A 267 -27.67 6.57 7.47
N ALA A 268 -26.81 6.67 6.45
CA ALA A 268 -26.08 5.52 5.90
C ALA A 268 -25.03 4.96 6.87
N LEU A 269 -24.42 5.82 7.69
CA LEU A 269 -23.47 5.40 8.74
C LEU A 269 -24.19 4.92 10.01
N ALA A 270 -25.44 5.36 10.28
CA ALA A 270 -26.24 4.85 11.38
C ALA A 270 -26.72 3.41 11.17
N GLU A 271 -26.77 2.94 9.91
CA GLU A 271 -27.01 1.52 9.59
C GLU A 271 -25.79 0.61 9.87
N LEU A 272 -24.64 1.19 10.28
CA LEU A 272 -23.46 0.44 10.77
C LEU A 272 -23.74 -0.32 12.08
N ASP A 273 -24.98 -0.29 12.57
CA ASP A 273 -25.38 -0.94 13.81
C ASP A 273 -25.39 -2.47 13.65
N ALA A 274 -24.51 -3.10 14.40
CA ALA A 274 -24.63 -4.43 14.99
C ALA A 274 -24.50 -5.70 14.11
N GLU A 275 -24.58 -5.70 12.81
CA GLU A 275 -24.63 -6.96 12.04
C GLU A 275 -23.37 -7.29 11.19
N GLY A 276 -22.31 -6.53 11.26
CA GLY A 276 -21.10 -6.89 10.52
C GLY A 276 -20.55 -5.80 9.62
N ASP A 277 -19.95 -6.21 8.51
CA ASP A 277 -19.34 -5.34 7.51
C ASP A 277 -20.38 -4.42 6.87
N ALA A 278 -20.11 -3.12 6.85
CA ALA A 278 -20.95 -2.16 6.15
C ALA A 278 -20.15 -1.43 5.08
N GLU A 279 -20.77 -1.31 3.92
CA GLU A 279 -20.19 -0.62 2.76
C GLU A 279 -21.21 0.41 2.25
N VAL A 280 -20.82 1.67 2.23
CA VAL A 280 -21.68 2.77 1.82
C VAL A 280 -20.93 3.80 0.98
N THR A 281 -21.63 4.38 0.00
CA THR A 281 -21.13 5.52 -0.78
C THR A 281 -22.11 6.67 -0.64
N PHE A 282 -21.61 7.85 -0.26
CA PHE A 282 -22.43 9.04 -0.05
C PHE A 282 -21.71 10.33 -0.41
N GLU A 283 -22.47 11.39 -0.68
CA GLU A 283 -21.95 12.75 -0.81
C GLU A 283 -21.88 13.43 0.54
N ALA A 284 -20.74 14.09 0.81
CA ALA A 284 -20.59 14.98 1.96
C ALA A 284 -19.88 16.28 1.57
N ARG A 285 -19.99 17.29 2.41
CA ARG A 285 -19.23 18.53 2.27
C ARG A 285 -18.04 18.50 3.21
N ARG A 286 -16.87 18.78 2.65
CA ARG A 286 -15.68 19.11 3.44
C ARG A 286 -15.90 20.36 4.29
N ALA A 287 -15.07 20.53 5.32
CA ALA A 287 -15.09 21.72 6.17
C ALA A 287 -14.93 23.04 5.39
N ASP A 288 -14.27 23.03 4.23
CA ASP A 288 -14.11 24.18 3.32
C ASP A 288 -15.33 24.39 2.39
N GLY A 289 -16.38 23.58 2.54
CA GLY A 289 -17.62 23.64 1.75
C GLY A 289 -17.58 22.91 0.40
N VAL A 290 -16.45 22.32 0.03
CA VAL A 290 -16.33 21.54 -1.22
C VAL A 290 -17.08 20.22 -1.08
N ARG A 291 -17.90 19.89 -2.08
CA ARG A 291 -18.59 18.58 -2.14
C ARG A 291 -17.63 17.50 -2.58
N ARG A 292 -17.69 16.37 -1.88
CA ARG A 292 -16.94 15.16 -2.19
C ARG A 292 -17.84 13.94 -2.08
N GLU A 293 -17.49 12.90 -2.79
CA GLU A 293 -18.16 11.60 -2.73
C GLU A 293 -17.21 10.60 -2.05
N PHE A 294 -17.65 10.07 -0.91
CA PHE A 294 -16.86 9.14 -0.12
C PHE A 294 -17.43 7.74 -0.22
N HIS A 295 -16.55 6.78 -0.38
CA HIS A 295 -16.83 5.36 -0.23
C HIS A 295 -16.24 4.90 1.09
N VAL A 296 -17.08 4.36 1.97
CA VAL A 296 -16.72 3.94 3.32
C VAL A 296 -16.99 2.47 3.50
N VAL A 297 -15.99 1.75 3.98
CA VAL A 297 -16.11 0.33 4.36
C VAL A 297 -15.70 0.21 5.81
N THR A 298 -16.57 -0.40 6.63
CA THR A 298 -16.38 -0.57 8.08
C THR A 298 -16.49 -2.03 8.47
N PHE A 299 -15.62 -2.46 9.38
CA PHE A 299 -15.57 -3.82 9.92
C PHE A 299 -15.59 -3.77 11.45
N PRO A 300 -16.27 -4.72 12.13
CA PRO A 300 -16.21 -4.85 13.57
C PRO A 300 -14.84 -5.36 14.01
N ARG A 301 -14.30 -4.78 15.07
CA ARG A 301 -13.08 -5.24 15.75
C ARG A 301 -13.46 -6.12 16.93
N LEU A 302 -13.04 -7.38 16.89
CA LEU A 302 -13.39 -8.38 17.88
C LEU A 302 -12.23 -8.64 18.86
N ALA A 303 -12.55 -8.74 20.16
CA ALA A 303 -11.66 -9.30 21.17
C ALA A 303 -12.46 -10.34 21.97
N ASP A 304 -11.91 -11.54 22.12
CA ASP A 304 -12.55 -12.67 22.80
C ASP A 304 -13.98 -12.97 22.30
N GLY A 305 -14.24 -12.72 21.00
CA GLY A 305 -15.55 -12.93 20.37
C GLY A 305 -16.58 -11.84 20.66
N GLN A 306 -16.19 -10.75 21.32
CA GLN A 306 -17.05 -9.58 21.55
C GLN A 306 -16.59 -8.40 20.70
N VAL A 307 -17.52 -7.58 20.22
CA VAL A 307 -17.21 -6.35 19.50
C VAL A 307 -16.64 -5.33 20.48
N VAL A 308 -15.40 -4.92 20.27
CA VAL A 308 -14.69 -3.91 21.09
C VAL A 308 -14.57 -2.56 20.39
N GLY A 309 -15.09 -2.45 19.18
CA GLY A 309 -15.07 -1.25 18.35
C GLY A 309 -15.19 -1.61 16.88
N PHE A 310 -14.95 -0.63 16.02
CA PHE A 310 -15.00 -0.79 14.58
C PHE A 310 -13.73 -0.20 13.95
N GLN A 311 -13.39 -0.65 12.76
CA GLN A 311 -12.31 -0.09 11.96
C GLN A 311 -12.78 0.03 10.51
N GLY A 312 -12.27 1.00 9.79
CA GLY A 312 -12.72 1.18 8.42
C GLY A 312 -11.77 1.99 7.55
N VAL A 313 -12.14 2.03 6.29
CA VAL A 313 -11.44 2.76 5.24
C VAL A 313 -12.40 3.71 4.56
N VAL A 314 -11.95 4.93 4.33
CA VAL A 314 -12.65 5.98 3.58
C VAL A 314 -11.85 6.29 2.32
N GLN A 315 -12.51 6.24 1.17
CA GLN A 315 -11.93 6.62 -0.10
C GLN A 315 -12.65 7.83 -0.69
N ASP A 316 -11.92 8.85 -1.13
CA ASP A 316 -12.48 9.92 -1.96
C ASP A 316 -12.62 9.40 -3.39
N VAL A 317 -13.84 9.05 -3.77
CA VAL A 317 -14.16 8.53 -5.10
C VAL A 317 -14.71 9.59 -6.04
N THR A 318 -14.64 10.88 -5.65
CA THR A 318 -15.21 12.02 -6.40
C THR A 318 -14.75 12.03 -7.85
N ALA A 319 -13.43 12.06 -8.07
CA ALA A 319 -12.88 12.13 -9.43
C ALA A 319 -13.25 10.90 -10.28
N MET A 320 -13.26 9.71 -9.68
CA MET A 320 -13.64 8.47 -10.35
C MET A 320 -15.13 8.51 -10.75
N ARG A 321 -15.99 8.94 -9.82
CA ARG A 321 -17.45 9.03 -10.05
C ARG A 321 -17.80 10.12 -11.06
N GLU A 322 -17.15 11.28 -11.00
CA GLU A 322 -17.31 12.35 -11.99
C GLU A 322 -16.91 11.86 -13.39
N ALA A 323 -15.79 11.19 -13.53
CA ALA A 323 -15.37 10.60 -14.80
C ALA A 323 -16.37 9.55 -15.30
N GLN A 324 -16.91 8.71 -14.39
CA GLN A 324 -17.90 7.71 -14.75
C GLN A 324 -19.24 8.34 -15.17
N ARG A 325 -19.70 9.39 -14.47
CA ARG A 325 -20.90 10.16 -14.84
C ARG A 325 -20.72 10.79 -16.20
N ALA A 326 -19.60 11.50 -16.42
CA ALA A 326 -19.29 12.12 -17.69
C ALA A 326 -19.27 11.10 -18.85
N ARG A 327 -18.71 9.91 -18.61
CA ARG A 327 -18.73 8.81 -19.59
C ARG A 327 -20.15 8.33 -19.90
N ASN A 328 -20.98 8.15 -18.88
CA ASN A 328 -22.35 7.68 -19.05
C ASN A 328 -23.21 8.71 -19.81
N GLU A 329 -23.05 10.00 -19.48
CA GLU A 329 -23.71 11.11 -20.17
C GLU A 329 -23.29 11.19 -21.63
N PHE A 330 -22.00 11.03 -21.92
CA PHE A 330 -21.47 10.95 -23.27
C PHE A 330 -22.12 9.80 -24.08
N LEU A 331 -22.18 8.59 -23.50
CA LEU A 331 -22.82 7.45 -24.18
C LEU A 331 -24.32 7.65 -24.39
N ALA A 332 -25.02 8.30 -23.47
CA ALA A 332 -26.41 8.64 -23.60
C ALA A 332 -26.65 9.63 -24.78
N MET A 333 -25.80 10.67 -24.88
CA MET A 333 -25.85 11.64 -25.97
C MET A 333 -25.58 10.98 -27.33
N VAL A 334 -24.51 10.18 -27.44
CA VAL A 334 -24.23 9.43 -28.67
C VAL A 334 -25.40 8.55 -29.09
N THR A 335 -26.00 7.86 -28.11
CA THR A 335 -27.17 7.01 -28.37
C THR A 335 -28.35 7.82 -28.93
N GLN A 336 -28.57 9.03 -28.40
CA GLN A 336 -29.64 9.93 -28.86
C GLN A 336 -29.35 10.46 -30.25
N ASP A 337 -28.11 10.89 -30.56
CA ASP A 337 -27.70 11.42 -31.85
C ASP A 337 -27.77 10.37 -32.98
N LEU A 338 -27.56 9.09 -32.64
CA LEU A 338 -27.76 7.98 -33.56
C LEU A 338 -29.24 7.58 -33.71
N ARG A 339 -30.03 7.60 -32.62
CA ARG A 339 -31.43 7.15 -32.64
C ARG A 339 -32.33 8.02 -33.52
N SER A 340 -32.14 9.34 -33.49
CA SER A 340 -32.95 10.28 -34.24
C SER A 340 -32.90 10.02 -35.76
N PRO A 341 -31.73 9.98 -36.41
CA PRO A 341 -31.65 9.69 -37.86
C PRO A 341 -32.10 8.26 -38.19
N ILE A 342 -31.81 7.26 -37.34
CA ILE A 342 -32.27 5.88 -37.54
C ILE A 342 -33.81 5.83 -37.56
N THR A 343 -34.48 6.50 -36.62
CA THR A 343 -35.94 6.54 -36.53
C THR A 343 -36.54 7.20 -37.79
N THR A 344 -35.90 8.26 -38.28
CA THR A 344 -36.32 8.94 -39.52
C THR A 344 -36.17 8.01 -40.72
N ILE A 345 -35.02 7.31 -40.85
CA ILE A 345 -34.80 6.34 -41.93
C ILE A 345 -35.87 5.25 -41.91
N LEU A 346 -36.12 4.67 -40.73
CA LEU A 346 -37.14 3.63 -40.58
C LEU A 346 -38.53 4.12 -40.93
N GLY A 347 -38.94 5.32 -40.48
CA GLY A 347 -40.24 5.89 -40.78
C GLY A 347 -40.43 6.18 -42.29
N LEU A 348 -39.37 6.71 -42.94
CA LEU A 348 -39.36 6.92 -44.39
C LEU A 348 -39.35 5.60 -45.16
N GLY A 349 -38.63 4.57 -44.66
CA GLY A 349 -38.62 3.23 -45.23
C GLY A 349 -40.00 2.57 -45.17
N VAL A 350 -40.68 2.61 -44.02
CA VAL A 350 -42.06 2.12 -43.84
C VAL A 350 -43.02 2.88 -44.79
N THR A 351 -42.85 4.19 -44.96
CA THR A 351 -43.67 4.98 -45.87
C THR A 351 -43.48 4.54 -47.33
N LEU A 352 -42.25 4.28 -47.75
CA LEU A 352 -41.97 3.78 -49.11
C LEU A 352 -42.49 2.34 -49.29
N GLU A 353 -42.42 1.49 -48.29
CA GLU A 353 -42.91 0.12 -48.33
C GLU A 353 -44.44 0.07 -48.42
N ALA A 354 -45.13 0.85 -47.58
CA ALA A 354 -46.58 0.83 -47.48
C ALA A 354 -47.28 1.55 -48.63
N TYR A 355 -46.69 2.64 -49.16
CA TYR A 355 -47.35 3.54 -50.09
C TYR A 355 -46.51 3.79 -51.36
N GLY A 356 -45.44 3.07 -51.62
CA GLY A 356 -44.51 3.32 -52.72
C GLY A 356 -45.17 3.36 -54.10
N ASP A 357 -46.14 2.49 -54.33
CA ASP A 357 -46.90 2.43 -55.62
C ASP A 357 -47.85 3.62 -55.80
N GLU A 358 -48.25 4.30 -54.73
CA GLU A 358 -49.15 5.45 -54.73
C GLU A 358 -48.39 6.79 -54.78
N LEU A 359 -47.09 6.77 -54.54
CA LEU A 359 -46.25 7.96 -54.45
C LEU A 359 -45.81 8.41 -55.87
N SER A 360 -45.78 9.73 -56.11
CA SER A 360 -45.17 10.27 -57.32
C SER A 360 -43.66 10.01 -57.34
N ALA A 361 -43.08 9.85 -58.51
CA ALA A 361 -41.65 9.68 -58.74
C ALA A 361 -40.79 10.77 -58.03
N ASP A 362 -41.32 12.00 -57.99
CA ASP A 362 -40.67 13.11 -57.30
C ASP A 362 -40.65 12.93 -55.76
N ARG A 363 -41.75 12.40 -55.22
CA ARG A 363 -41.84 12.12 -53.79
C ARG A 363 -40.93 10.95 -53.36
N ILE A 364 -40.83 9.92 -54.21
CA ILE A 364 -39.90 8.80 -54.02
C ILE A 364 -38.44 9.30 -54.00
N ARG A 365 -38.07 10.16 -55.00
CA ARG A 365 -36.73 10.75 -55.05
C ARG A 365 -36.41 11.59 -53.82
N ARG A 366 -37.35 12.46 -53.36
CA ARG A 366 -37.18 13.26 -52.13
C ARG A 366 -37.04 12.41 -50.90
N THR A 367 -37.83 11.36 -50.76
CA THR A 367 -37.74 10.41 -49.65
C THR A 367 -36.40 9.66 -49.67
N GLY A 368 -35.97 9.17 -50.82
CA GLY A 368 -34.67 8.54 -50.99
C GLY A 368 -33.49 9.47 -50.65
N ALA A 369 -33.57 10.73 -51.10
CA ALA A 369 -32.57 11.75 -50.74
C ALA A 369 -32.56 12.03 -49.24
N SER A 370 -33.72 12.02 -48.57
CA SER A 370 -33.78 12.21 -47.10
C SER A 370 -33.18 11.02 -46.36
N ILE A 371 -33.46 9.77 -46.78
CA ILE A 371 -32.83 8.57 -46.21
C ILE A 371 -31.31 8.63 -46.35
N ARG A 372 -30.81 8.98 -47.56
CA ARG A 372 -29.37 9.12 -47.79
C ARG A 372 -28.74 10.15 -46.86
N ARG A 373 -29.34 11.35 -46.71
CA ARG A 373 -28.84 12.38 -45.78
C ARG A 373 -28.74 11.86 -44.34
N GLN A 374 -29.77 11.15 -43.86
CA GLN A 374 -29.73 10.62 -42.49
C GLN A 374 -28.66 9.54 -42.35
N ALA A 375 -28.42 8.71 -43.37
CA ALA A 375 -27.35 7.72 -43.35
C ALA A 375 -25.96 8.38 -43.34
N GLU A 376 -25.76 9.44 -44.14
CA GLU A 376 -24.53 10.25 -44.15
C GLU A 376 -24.28 10.92 -42.77
N ARG A 377 -25.35 11.39 -42.10
CA ARG A 377 -25.27 11.93 -40.75
C ARG A 377 -24.81 10.88 -39.75
N ILE A 378 -25.33 9.65 -39.81
CA ILE A 378 -24.88 8.53 -38.94
C ILE A 378 -23.39 8.24 -39.17
N SER A 379 -22.94 8.23 -40.44
CA SER A 379 -21.55 8.00 -40.79
C SER A 379 -20.64 9.07 -40.18
N ARG A 380 -21.03 10.37 -40.27
CA ARG A 380 -20.26 11.45 -39.61
C ARG A 380 -20.16 11.28 -38.11
N VAL A 381 -21.26 10.96 -37.41
CA VAL A 381 -21.23 10.70 -35.96
C VAL A 381 -20.30 9.54 -35.62
N ALA A 382 -20.28 8.48 -36.44
CA ALA A 382 -19.37 7.36 -36.25
C ALA A 382 -17.91 7.74 -36.47
N ASP A 383 -17.60 8.56 -37.47
CA ASP A 383 -16.26 9.08 -37.76
C ASP A 383 -15.77 10.00 -36.60
N ASP A 384 -16.64 10.88 -36.11
CA ASP A 384 -16.35 11.76 -34.97
C ASP A 384 -16.05 10.95 -33.70
N LEU A 385 -16.83 9.91 -33.41
CA LEU A 385 -16.58 8.98 -32.30
C LEU A 385 -15.24 8.28 -32.43
N TYR A 386 -14.89 7.87 -33.65
CA TYR A 386 -13.59 7.24 -33.87
C TYR A 386 -12.44 8.21 -33.60
N GLU A 387 -12.53 9.47 -34.05
CA GLU A 387 -11.50 10.48 -33.78
C GLU A 387 -11.45 10.85 -32.28
N VAL A 388 -12.59 10.96 -31.59
CA VAL A 388 -12.63 11.15 -30.13
C VAL A 388 -11.94 10.00 -29.40
N SER A 389 -12.23 8.76 -29.79
CA SER A 389 -11.57 7.57 -29.20
C SER A 389 -10.05 7.62 -29.36
N ARG A 390 -9.56 8.10 -30.51
CA ARG A 390 -8.13 8.25 -30.78
C ARG A 390 -7.48 9.39 -29.99
N LEU A 391 -8.20 10.49 -29.79
CA LEU A 391 -7.76 11.59 -28.94
C LEU A 391 -7.58 11.11 -27.49
N GLU A 392 -8.56 10.40 -26.94
CA GLU A 392 -8.55 9.95 -25.56
C GLU A 392 -7.50 8.88 -25.27
N SER A 393 -7.31 7.96 -26.21
CA SER A 393 -6.29 6.92 -26.08
C SER A 393 -4.87 7.43 -26.35
N HIS A 394 -4.67 8.74 -26.59
CA HIS A 394 -3.39 9.35 -26.99
C HIS A 394 -2.77 8.62 -28.21
N SER A 395 -3.58 7.97 -29.02
CA SER A 395 -3.15 7.23 -30.21
C SER A 395 -3.28 8.04 -31.51
N LEU A 396 -3.68 9.31 -31.41
CA LEU A 396 -3.82 10.19 -32.55
C LEU A 396 -2.44 10.45 -33.19
N ARG A 397 -2.29 10.00 -34.43
CA ARG A 397 -1.10 10.32 -35.24
C ARG A 397 -1.43 11.51 -36.13
N LEU A 398 -0.69 12.60 -35.93
CA LEU A 398 -0.82 13.82 -36.73
C LEU A 398 0.33 13.92 -37.73
N THR A 399 0.01 14.37 -38.93
CA THR A 399 0.98 14.71 -39.95
C THR A 399 0.97 16.22 -40.15
N LEU A 400 1.66 16.93 -39.24
CA LEU A 400 1.74 18.39 -39.31
C LEU A 400 2.59 18.84 -40.50
N ARG A 401 2.00 19.65 -41.38
CA ARG A 401 2.65 20.24 -42.56
C ARG A 401 2.10 21.64 -42.82
N PRO A 402 2.79 22.50 -43.59
CA PRO A 402 2.18 23.72 -44.13
C PRO A 402 0.89 23.38 -44.86
N THR A 403 -0.22 23.92 -44.40
CA THR A 403 -1.57 23.64 -44.92
C THR A 403 -2.23 24.97 -45.22
N ASP A 404 -2.72 25.13 -46.45
CA ASP A 404 -3.47 26.29 -46.89
C ASP A 404 -4.84 26.35 -46.20
N VAL A 405 -5.12 27.48 -45.55
CA VAL A 405 -6.34 27.66 -44.76
C VAL A 405 -7.56 27.80 -45.67
N ALA A 406 -7.43 28.54 -46.78
CA ALA A 406 -8.53 28.74 -47.74
C ALA A 406 -8.97 27.40 -48.34
N GLY A 407 -8.01 26.58 -48.80
CA GLY A 407 -8.30 25.25 -49.34
C GLY A 407 -8.94 24.31 -48.30
N ALA A 408 -8.52 24.38 -47.04
CA ALA A 408 -9.15 23.58 -45.97
C ALA A 408 -10.59 24.03 -45.65
N VAL A 409 -10.87 25.35 -45.69
CA VAL A 409 -12.21 25.90 -45.49
C VAL A 409 -13.11 25.48 -46.65
N GLU A 410 -12.66 25.62 -47.93
CA GLU A 410 -13.41 25.19 -49.10
C GLU A 410 -13.71 23.69 -49.06
N ALA A 411 -12.76 22.85 -48.71
CA ALA A 411 -12.94 21.41 -48.58
C ALA A 411 -13.96 21.07 -47.49
N ALA A 412 -13.90 21.75 -46.34
CA ALA A 412 -14.86 21.58 -45.25
C ALA A 412 -16.28 21.96 -45.69
N LEU A 413 -16.44 23.09 -46.35
CA LEU A 413 -17.77 23.54 -46.86
C LEU A 413 -18.32 22.64 -47.94
N ALA A 414 -17.47 22.11 -48.84
CA ALA A 414 -17.88 21.16 -49.87
C ALA A 414 -18.42 19.84 -49.28
N ALA A 415 -18.04 19.49 -48.06
CA ALA A 415 -18.54 18.30 -47.34
C ALA A 415 -19.89 18.57 -46.64
N LEU A 416 -20.33 19.81 -46.50
CA LEU A 416 -21.61 20.18 -45.87
C LEU A 416 -22.79 20.00 -46.86
N GLU A 417 -23.95 19.68 -46.32
CA GLU A 417 -25.17 19.46 -47.14
C GLU A 417 -25.71 20.74 -47.78
N ASP A 418 -25.67 21.83 -47.06
CA ASP A 418 -26.16 23.13 -47.49
C ASP A 418 -25.27 24.25 -46.90
N PRO A 419 -24.22 24.64 -47.62
CA PRO A 419 -23.38 25.76 -47.22
C PRO A 419 -23.99 27.12 -47.57
N SER A 420 -25.24 27.16 -48.04
CA SER A 420 -25.91 28.43 -48.40
C SER A 420 -26.03 29.33 -47.17
N GLY A 421 -25.56 30.55 -47.26
CA GLY A 421 -25.53 31.53 -46.17
C GLY A 421 -24.21 31.55 -45.38
N VAL A 422 -23.19 30.85 -45.88
CA VAL A 422 -21.80 30.95 -45.35
C VAL A 422 -21.00 31.90 -46.27
N GLU A 423 -20.45 32.94 -45.69
CA GLU A 423 -19.55 33.90 -46.32
C GLU A 423 -18.10 33.56 -45.92
N ILE A 424 -17.19 33.58 -46.91
CA ILE A 424 -15.77 33.23 -46.70
C ILE A 424 -14.92 34.48 -46.88
N GLU A 425 -14.23 34.91 -45.86
CA GLU A 425 -13.26 36.02 -45.86
C GLU A 425 -11.87 35.52 -45.43
N VAL A 426 -11.31 34.58 -46.18
CA VAL A 426 -10.00 33.96 -45.93
C VAL A 426 -9.01 34.39 -47.01
N PRO A 427 -7.90 35.03 -46.68
CA PRO A 427 -6.88 35.42 -47.64
C PRO A 427 -6.23 34.19 -48.33
N GLU A 428 -5.99 34.29 -49.64
CA GLU A 428 -5.25 33.28 -50.39
C GLU A 428 -3.79 33.19 -49.89
N GLY A 429 -3.26 31.95 -49.79
CA GLY A 429 -1.88 31.69 -49.41
C GLY A 429 -1.61 31.82 -47.91
N LEU A 430 -2.65 31.91 -47.09
CA LEU A 430 -2.52 31.87 -45.64
C LEU A 430 -2.29 30.43 -45.18
N GLU A 431 -1.10 30.14 -44.63
CA GLU A 431 -0.72 28.79 -44.21
C GLU A 431 -0.64 28.63 -42.70
N VAL A 432 -1.05 27.46 -42.21
CA VAL A 432 -0.90 26.98 -40.81
C VAL A 432 -0.12 25.68 -40.75
N LEU A 433 0.54 25.42 -39.64
CA LEU A 433 1.18 24.12 -39.37
C LEU A 433 0.10 23.17 -38.82
N ALA A 434 -0.54 22.41 -39.70
CA ALA A 434 -1.64 21.54 -39.34
C ALA A 434 -1.64 20.22 -40.12
N ASP A 435 -2.41 19.26 -39.63
CA ASP A 435 -2.89 18.13 -40.42
C ASP A 435 -4.14 18.57 -41.18
N GLY A 436 -4.06 18.67 -42.52
CA GLY A 436 -5.10 19.25 -43.33
C GLY A 436 -6.46 18.62 -43.14
N ARG A 437 -6.54 17.27 -43.06
CA ARG A 437 -7.81 16.57 -42.82
C ARG A 437 -8.43 16.93 -41.47
N ARG A 438 -7.61 17.14 -40.43
CA ARG A 438 -8.10 17.52 -39.11
C ARG A 438 -8.50 18.98 -39.07
N LEU A 439 -7.83 19.84 -39.82
CA LEU A 439 -8.25 21.22 -39.97
C LEU A 439 -9.62 21.31 -40.68
N GLU A 440 -9.83 20.53 -41.73
CA GLU A 440 -11.13 20.41 -42.40
C GLU A 440 -12.25 19.99 -41.44
N LEU A 441 -11.99 18.98 -40.57
CA LEU A 441 -12.94 18.52 -39.52
C LEU A 441 -13.26 19.61 -38.49
N ILE A 442 -12.27 20.38 -38.06
CA ILE A 442 -12.48 21.51 -37.15
C ILE A 442 -13.41 22.54 -37.79
N VAL A 443 -13.09 22.96 -39.02
CA VAL A 443 -13.89 23.96 -39.74
C VAL A 443 -15.31 23.46 -39.95
N ALA A 444 -15.47 22.23 -40.44
CA ALA A 444 -16.78 21.63 -40.67
C ALA A 444 -17.63 21.61 -39.41
N SER A 445 -17.03 21.19 -38.28
CA SER A 445 -17.70 21.15 -36.98
C SER A 445 -18.17 22.54 -36.51
N LEU A 446 -17.33 23.57 -36.65
CA LEU A 446 -17.68 24.93 -36.23
C LEU A 446 -18.75 25.54 -37.12
N VAL A 447 -18.66 25.33 -38.44
CA VAL A 447 -19.67 25.83 -39.40
C VAL A 447 -21.00 25.08 -39.25
N GLU A 448 -21.00 23.75 -39.11
CA GLU A 448 -22.22 22.99 -38.80
C GLU A 448 -22.88 23.47 -37.50
N ASN A 449 -22.08 23.78 -36.46
CA ASN A 449 -22.61 24.33 -35.22
C ASN A 449 -23.28 25.71 -35.45
N ALA A 450 -22.66 26.58 -36.22
CA ALA A 450 -23.21 27.90 -36.57
C ALA A 450 -24.50 27.80 -37.40
N LEU A 451 -24.57 26.86 -38.36
CA LEU A 451 -25.76 26.64 -39.20
C LEU A 451 -26.91 25.99 -38.41
N ASN A 452 -26.63 25.09 -37.47
CA ASN A 452 -27.65 24.34 -36.71
C ASN A 452 -28.18 25.08 -35.49
N HIS A 453 -27.34 25.87 -34.82
CA HIS A 453 -27.66 26.52 -33.55
C HIS A 453 -27.61 28.05 -33.62
N GLY A 454 -26.91 28.59 -34.59
CA GLY A 454 -26.85 30.02 -34.88
C GLY A 454 -27.92 30.47 -35.86
N ALA A 455 -27.65 31.56 -36.55
CA ALA A 455 -28.45 32.10 -37.64
C ALA A 455 -27.54 32.76 -38.69
N PRO A 456 -27.96 32.83 -39.98
CA PRO A 456 -27.20 33.53 -41.01
C PRO A 456 -27.21 35.06 -40.81
N PRO A 457 -26.15 35.78 -41.28
CA PRO A 457 -25.03 35.21 -42.02
C PRO A 457 -24.07 34.45 -41.10
N VAL A 458 -23.48 33.36 -41.62
CA VAL A 458 -22.34 32.67 -41.00
C VAL A 458 -21.09 33.10 -41.75
N ILE A 459 -20.15 33.71 -41.06
CA ILE A 459 -18.93 34.29 -41.64
C ILE A 459 -17.73 33.46 -41.17
N VAL A 460 -16.89 33.02 -42.11
CA VAL A 460 -15.63 32.33 -41.85
C VAL A 460 -14.49 33.26 -42.25
N GLU A 461 -13.75 33.75 -41.27
CA GLU A 461 -12.63 34.67 -41.44
C GLU A 461 -11.33 34.04 -41.02
N ALA A 462 -10.21 34.45 -41.62
CA ALA A 462 -8.91 34.09 -41.11
C ALA A 462 -7.90 35.22 -41.35
N TRP A 463 -6.98 35.38 -40.38
CA TRP A 463 -5.90 36.37 -40.50
C TRP A 463 -4.66 35.96 -39.76
N GLU A 464 -3.56 36.59 -40.11
CA GLU A 464 -2.30 36.43 -39.41
C GLU A 464 -2.31 37.12 -38.04
N GLU A 465 -1.89 36.42 -37.00
CA GLU A 465 -1.63 36.93 -35.64
C GLU A 465 -0.12 36.79 -35.33
N ARG A 466 0.38 37.48 -34.27
CA ARG A 466 1.81 37.53 -33.91
C ARG A 466 2.47 36.17 -33.84
N GLU A 467 1.79 35.17 -33.27
CA GLU A 467 2.31 33.84 -33.01
C GLU A 467 1.67 32.72 -33.85
N GLY A 468 0.75 33.07 -34.75
CA GLY A 468 0.01 32.05 -35.50
C GLY A 468 -0.94 32.64 -36.51
N VAL A 469 -2.02 31.91 -36.75
CA VAL A 469 -3.15 32.29 -37.56
C VAL A 469 -4.41 32.05 -36.72
N ASP A 470 -5.29 33.02 -36.71
CA ASP A 470 -6.65 32.91 -36.19
C ASP A 470 -7.60 32.61 -37.32
N LEU A 471 -8.35 31.51 -37.19
CA LEU A 471 -9.50 31.17 -38.01
C LEU A 471 -10.74 31.33 -37.14
N VAL A 472 -11.72 32.06 -37.61
CA VAL A 472 -12.89 32.45 -36.83
C VAL A 472 -14.16 32.12 -37.59
N VAL A 473 -15.14 31.55 -36.88
CA VAL A 473 -16.50 31.31 -37.42
C VAL A 473 -17.47 32.10 -36.56
N THR A 474 -18.18 33.02 -37.16
CA THR A 474 -19.16 33.90 -36.50
C THR A 474 -20.56 33.65 -37.04
N ASP A 475 -21.56 33.55 -36.17
CA ASP A 475 -22.98 33.47 -36.51
C ASP A 475 -23.78 34.64 -35.90
N ALA A 476 -24.96 34.90 -36.46
CA ALA A 476 -25.88 35.95 -36.01
C ALA A 476 -27.05 35.43 -35.14
N GLY A 477 -26.90 34.24 -34.54
CA GLY A 477 -27.92 33.57 -33.76
C GLY A 477 -28.14 34.14 -32.35
N PRO A 478 -28.80 33.39 -31.46
CA PRO A 478 -29.07 33.84 -30.09
C PRO A 478 -27.84 33.86 -29.18
N GLY A 479 -26.71 33.29 -29.63
CA GLY A 479 -25.52 33.10 -28.82
C GLY A 479 -25.65 31.93 -27.84
N VAL A 480 -24.59 31.71 -27.05
CA VAL A 480 -24.53 30.65 -26.01
C VAL A 480 -24.96 31.23 -24.67
N PRO A 481 -25.92 30.59 -23.96
CA PRO A 481 -26.30 31.03 -22.60
C PRO A 481 -25.10 31.06 -21.67
N PRO A 482 -24.93 32.10 -20.81
CA PRO A 482 -23.78 32.24 -19.93
C PRO A 482 -23.52 31.02 -19.03
N ALA A 483 -24.56 30.32 -18.61
CA ALA A 483 -24.46 29.10 -17.80
C ALA A 483 -23.85 27.90 -18.58
N ALA A 484 -23.94 27.88 -19.93
CA ALA A 484 -23.41 26.82 -20.76
C ALA A 484 -21.96 27.07 -21.23
N VAL A 485 -21.49 28.31 -21.18
CA VAL A 485 -20.13 28.69 -21.66
C VAL A 485 -19.03 27.89 -20.98
N PRO A 486 -19.02 27.65 -19.63
CA PRO A 486 -17.96 26.88 -18.98
C PRO A 486 -17.87 25.43 -19.46
N THR A 487 -18.97 24.87 -19.93
CA THR A 487 -19.06 23.46 -20.36
C THR A 487 -19.08 23.28 -21.87
N LEU A 488 -18.99 24.36 -22.64
CA LEU A 488 -19.20 24.38 -24.10
C LEU A 488 -18.27 23.44 -24.87
N PHE A 489 -17.04 23.30 -24.44
CA PHE A 489 -16.03 22.43 -25.01
C PHE A 489 -15.73 21.19 -24.15
N THR A 490 -16.42 21.03 -23.02
CA THR A 490 -16.27 19.85 -22.18
C THR A 490 -17.26 18.78 -22.62
N ARG A 491 -16.93 17.51 -22.36
CA ARG A 491 -17.93 16.46 -22.44
C ARG A 491 -19.05 16.75 -21.44
N PRO A 492 -20.18 16.48 -21.70
CA PRO A 492 -21.16 16.30 -22.77
C PRO A 492 -22.21 17.41 -22.81
N GLY A 493 -21.86 18.61 -23.11
CA GLY A 493 -22.86 19.70 -23.06
C GLY A 493 -23.29 20.23 -24.44
N SER A 494 -22.44 20.12 -25.45
CA SER A 494 -22.62 20.83 -26.74
C SER A 494 -22.56 19.95 -27.99
N GLY A 495 -22.61 18.62 -27.82
CA GLY A 495 -22.39 17.68 -28.94
C GLY A 495 -20.91 17.31 -29.11
N ILE A 496 -20.65 16.28 -29.94
CA ILE A 496 -19.31 15.72 -30.16
C ILE A 496 -18.41 16.72 -30.89
N GLY A 497 -18.97 17.54 -31.79
CA GLY A 497 -18.22 18.38 -32.70
C GLY A 497 -17.33 19.42 -32.05
N LEU A 498 -17.83 20.21 -31.08
CA LEU A 498 -17.03 21.24 -30.39
C LEU A 498 -15.94 20.62 -29.50
N TYR A 499 -16.23 19.50 -28.86
CA TYR A 499 -15.24 18.74 -28.11
C TYR A 499 -14.11 18.24 -29.00
N LEU A 500 -14.48 17.67 -30.17
CA LEU A 500 -13.51 17.18 -31.16
C LEU A 500 -12.70 18.34 -31.76
N ALA A 501 -13.33 19.45 -32.14
CA ALA A 501 -12.64 20.62 -32.66
C ALA A 501 -11.56 21.14 -31.67
N ARG A 502 -11.90 21.26 -30.40
CA ARG A 502 -10.96 21.66 -29.37
C ARG A 502 -9.81 20.65 -29.21
N GLY A 503 -10.12 19.37 -29.07
CA GLY A 503 -9.12 18.31 -28.89
C GLY A 503 -8.15 18.21 -30.06
N LEU A 504 -8.64 18.33 -31.30
CA LEU A 504 -7.82 18.34 -32.52
C LEU A 504 -6.92 19.58 -32.58
N ALA A 505 -7.45 20.77 -32.29
CA ALA A 505 -6.68 22.00 -32.27
C ALA A 505 -5.56 21.93 -31.20
N GLU A 506 -5.87 21.51 -29.98
CA GLU A 506 -4.90 21.34 -28.92
C GLU A 506 -3.82 20.28 -29.26
N ALA A 507 -4.22 19.17 -29.89
CA ALA A 507 -3.29 18.15 -30.36
C ALA A 507 -2.32 18.68 -31.45
N MET A 508 -2.74 19.66 -32.23
CA MET A 508 -1.89 20.38 -33.20
C MET A 508 -1.12 21.55 -32.59
N GLY A 509 -1.20 21.73 -31.26
CA GLY A 509 -0.50 22.79 -30.52
C GLY A 509 -1.16 24.17 -30.64
N GLY A 510 -2.43 24.20 -31.01
CA GLY A 510 -3.30 25.37 -31.05
C GLY A 510 -4.30 25.43 -29.87
N ARG A 511 -5.34 26.22 -30.03
CA ARG A 511 -6.45 26.36 -29.06
C ARG A 511 -7.75 26.77 -29.74
N VAL A 512 -8.89 26.44 -29.11
CA VAL A 512 -10.21 26.94 -29.49
C VAL A 512 -10.79 27.78 -28.36
N ALA A 513 -11.40 28.90 -28.70
CA ALA A 513 -12.06 29.79 -27.76
C ALA A 513 -13.46 30.19 -28.29
N TYR A 514 -14.35 30.55 -27.38
CA TYR A 514 -15.66 31.12 -27.64
C TYR A 514 -15.69 32.57 -27.14
N GLU A 515 -16.29 33.43 -27.94
CA GLU A 515 -16.60 34.81 -27.56
C GLU A 515 -18.07 35.10 -28.01
N PRO A 516 -18.79 35.96 -27.27
CA PRO A 516 -20.06 36.46 -27.78
C PRO A 516 -19.86 37.17 -29.13
N GLY A 517 -20.81 37.02 -30.05
CA GLY A 517 -20.74 37.67 -31.34
C GLY A 517 -20.75 39.20 -31.27
N PRO A 518 -20.51 39.89 -32.38
CA PRO A 518 -20.44 41.34 -32.42
C PRO A 518 -21.70 41.99 -31.84
N GLY A 519 -21.53 42.96 -30.91
CA GLY A 519 -22.64 43.62 -30.22
C GLY A 519 -23.39 42.72 -29.22
N GLY A 520 -22.85 41.56 -28.85
CA GLY A 520 -23.46 40.63 -27.90
C GLY A 520 -24.54 39.73 -28.51
N GLN A 521 -24.68 39.71 -29.80
CA GLN A 521 -25.58 38.81 -30.54
C GLN A 521 -24.75 37.77 -31.31
N GLY A 522 -25.23 36.52 -31.37
CA GLY A 522 -24.54 35.45 -32.04
C GLY A 522 -23.40 34.85 -31.25
N SER A 523 -22.65 33.98 -31.90
CA SER A 523 -21.48 33.30 -31.37
C SER A 523 -20.27 33.51 -32.26
N THR A 524 -19.10 33.61 -31.66
CA THR A 524 -17.83 33.65 -32.38
C THR A 524 -16.94 32.55 -31.82
N PHE A 525 -16.57 31.61 -32.68
CA PHE A 525 -15.62 30.53 -32.36
C PHE A 525 -14.28 30.82 -33.01
N ARG A 526 -13.23 30.91 -32.23
CA ARG A 526 -11.89 31.24 -32.69
C ARG A 526 -10.98 30.04 -32.53
N VAL A 527 -10.31 29.64 -33.59
CA VAL A 527 -9.27 28.60 -33.61
C VAL A 527 -7.94 29.26 -33.89
N HIS A 528 -7.04 29.17 -32.95
CA HIS A 528 -5.67 29.64 -33.08
C HIS A 528 -4.74 28.47 -33.40
N LEU A 529 -3.98 28.55 -34.52
CA LEU A 529 -3.01 27.56 -34.96
C LEU A 529 -1.65 28.20 -35.23
N ARG A 530 -0.58 27.43 -35.07
CA ARG A 530 0.79 27.90 -35.29
C ARG A 530 1.08 28.09 -36.78
N ARG A 531 1.94 29.04 -37.10
CA ARG A 531 2.50 29.16 -38.43
C ARG A 531 3.52 28.08 -38.74
N PRO A 532 3.70 27.75 -40.03
CA PRO A 532 4.88 27.00 -40.43
C PRO A 532 6.16 27.78 -40.07
N PRO A 533 7.25 27.08 -39.68
CA PRO A 533 8.53 27.75 -39.47
C PRO A 533 8.95 28.42 -40.79
N VAL A 534 9.35 29.68 -40.70
CA VAL A 534 9.92 30.43 -41.86
C VAL A 534 11.20 29.68 -42.29
N ARG A 535 11.22 29.23 -43.56
CA ARG A 535 12.38 28.54 -44.13
C ARG A 535 13.55 29.47 -44.33
#